data_c163f2c3deb0a3f3c42e6bd288e2ff36
#
_entry.id   c163f2c3deb0a3f3c42e6bd288e2ff36
#
_cell.length_a   1.000
_cell.length_b   1.000
_cell.length_c   1.000
_cell.angle_alpha   90.00
_cell.angle_beta   90.00
_cell.angle_gamma   90.00
#
_symmetry.space_group_name_H-M   'P 1'
#
loop_
_entity.id
_entity.type
_entity.pdbx_description
1 polymer ?
#
loop_
_entity_poly.entity_id
_entity_poly.type
_entity_poly.pdbx_seq_one_letter_code
_entity_poly.pdbx_strand_id
1 'polypeptide(L)'
;MYKLDTDNKDHNSIIFWFKTWENKVQNKDYESAKILFENHVVSFGTWMNVVEGLEKLCANQWKSVWPTINNFKFLTDTLYIQISPDRLLANSIVIWDSTGCKKNGNSFKRNGRATVTLKRNNINDTWKCIHTHFSLNRGIPQKSYSSI
;
A
#
# COMPACT_ATOMS: atom_id res chain seq x y z
N MET A 1 11.87 1.38 18.59
CA MET A 1 10.86 0.86 17.65
C MET A 1 9.48 1.19 18.21
N TYR A 2 8.73 1.99 17.46
CA TYR A 2 7.44 2.48 17.94
C TYR A 2 6.37 1.43 17.68
N LYS A 3 5.85 0.82 18.73
CA LYS A 3 4.67 -0.02 18.65
C LYS A 3 3.43 0.85 18.53
N LEU A 4 2.43 0.29 17.88
CA LEU A 4 1.12 0.90 17.75
C LEU A 4 0.56 1.21 19.15
N ASP A 5 0.25 2.46 19.38
CA ASP A 5 -0.57 2.88 20.51
C ASP A 5 -2.01 2.95 20.03
N THR A 6 -2.82 1.97 20.42
CA THR A 6 -4.20 1.84 19.98
C THR A 6 -5.10 2.98 20.46
N ASP A 7 -4.67 3.71 21.50
CA ASP A 7 -5.43 4.84 22.03
C ASP A 7 -5.08 6.17 21.35
N ASN A 8 -4.07 6.16 20.47
CA ASN A 8 -3.63 7.35 19.77
C ASN A 8 -4.46 7.59 18.50
N LYS A 9 -5.07 8.79 18.42
CA LYS A 9 -5.90 9.16 17.26
C LYS A 9 -5.16 9.10 15.93
N ASP A 10 -3.89 9.51 15.91
CA ASP A 10 -3.11 9.51 14.68
C ASP A 10 -2.82 8.08 14.22
N HIS A 11 -2.46 7.19 15.13
CA HIS A 11 -2.27 5.77 14.81
C HIS A 11 -3.56 5.16 14.26
N ASN A 12 -4.69 5.41 14.92
CA ASN A 12 -5.98 4.86 14.49
C ASN A 12 -6.38 5.39 13.11
N SER A 13 -6.14 6.66 12.83
CA SER A 13 -6.42 7.25 11.51
C SER A 13 -5.53 6.67 10.41
N ILE A 14 -4.30 6.32 10.74
CA ILE A 14 -3.38 5.68 9.78
C ILE A 14 -3.79 4.22 9.54
N ILE A 15 -4.17 3.48 10.58
CA ILE A 15 -4.73 2.12 10.40
C ILE A 15 -5.96 2.17 9.49
N PHE A 16 -6.85 3.13 9.71
CA PHE A 16 -8.03 3.32 8.88
C PHE A 16 -7.66 3.61 7.42
N TRP A 17 -6.61 4.42 7.19
CA TRP A 17 -6.09 4.67 5.86
C TRP A 17 -5.66 3.36 5.16
N PHE A 18 -4.89 2.50 5.85
CA PHE A 18 -4.45 1.22 5.31
C PHE A 18 -5.63 0.29 5.00
N LYS A 19 -6.61 0.20 5.89
CA LYS A 19 -7.81 -0.63 5.67
C LYS A 19 -8.65 -0.12 4.51
N THR A 20 -8.72 1.19 4.35
CA THR A 20 -9.44 1.82 3.23
C THR A 20 -8.75 1.48 1.91
N TRP A 21 -7.44 1.64 1.84
CA TRP A 21 -6.69 1.29 0.63
C TRP A 21 -6.77 -0.21 0.32
N GLU A 22 -6.60 -1.06 1.32
CA GLU A 22 -6.78 -2.51 1.19
C GLU A 22 -8.10 -2.87 0.51
N ASN A 23 -9.18 -2.25 0.96
CA ASN A 23 -10.51 -2.46 0.36
C ASN A 23 -10.54 -2.05 -1.12
N LYS A 24 -9.90 -0.93 -1.47
CA LYS A 24 -9.82 -0.47 -2.86
C LYS A 24 -9.01 -1.42 -3.74
N VAL A 25 -7.92 -1.95 -3.22
CA VAL A 25 -7.12 -2.96 -3.92
C VAL A 25 -7.94 -4.23 -4.17
N GLN A 26 -8.61 -4.74 -3.15
CA GLN A 26 -9.42 -5.95 -3.24
C GLN A 26 -10.55 -5.81 -4.26
N ASN A 27 -11.18 -4.65 -4.32
CA ASN A 27 -12.28 -4.37 -5.24
C ASN A 27 -11.83 -3.78 -6.59
N LYS A 28 -10.53 -3.56 -6.78
CA LYS A 28 -9.97 -2.94 -7.98
C LYS A 28 -10.62 -1.58 -8.26
N ASP A 29 -10.89 -0.84 -7.20
CA ASP A 29 -11.53 0.48 -7.26
C ASP A 29 -10.46 1.56 -7.38
N TYR A 30 -9.95 1.72 -8.58
CA TYR A 30 -8.82 2.62 -8.88
C TYR A 30 -9.15 4.08 -8.60
N GLU A 31 -10.33 4.53 -9.00
CA GLU A 31 -10.70 5.94 -8.86
C GLU A 31 -10.84 6.35 -7.41
N SER A 32 -11.46 5.52 -6.57
CA SER A 32 -11.56 5.79 -5.13
C SER A 32 -10.20 5.68 -4.44
N ALA A 33 -9.34 4.77 -4.91
CA ALA A 33 -7.99 4.64 -4.35
C ALA A 33 -7.15 5.90 -4.57
N LYS A 34 -7.30 6.56 -5.71
CA LYS A 34 -6.56 7.80 -6.03
C LYS A 34 -6.78 8.89 -5.00
N ILE A 35 -7.95 8.94 -4.36
CA ILE A 35 -8.28 9.95 -3.35
C ILE A 35 -7.35 9.86 -2.12
N LEU A 36 -6.77 8.69 -1.88
CA LEU A 36 -5.86 8.44 -0.76
C LEU A 36 -4.43 8.94 -1.01
N PHE A 37 -4.15 9.46 -2.21
CA PHE A 37 -2.80 9.79 -2.68
C PHE A 37 -2.72 11.23 -3.15
N GLU A 38 -1.52 11.81 -3.00
CA GLU A 38 -1.19 13.09 -3.65
C GLU A 38 -0.90 12.87 -5.13
N ASN A 39 -1.22 13.86 -5.96
CA ASN A 39 -1.00 13.76 -7.41
C ASN A 39 0.48 13.58 -7.78
N HIS A 40 1.40 14.09 -6.97
CA HIS A 40 2.84 14.02 -7.19
C HIS A 40 3.52 12.87 -6.46
N VAL A 41 2.79 11.87 -6.05
CA VAL A 41 3.35 10.68 -5.38
C VAL A 41 4.45 10.04 -6.23
N VAL A 42 5.51 9.61 -5.56
CA VAL A 42 6.59 8.81 -6.17
C VAL A 42 6.61 7.45 -5.50
N SER A 43 6.65 6.39 -6.28
CA SER A 43 6.56 5.03 -5.74
C SER A 43 7.58 4.08 -6.36
N PHE A 44 8.07 3.16 -5.54
CA PHE A 44 8.75 1.94 -5.98
C PHE A 44 7.75 0.79 -5.86
N GLY A 45 7.51 0.08 -6.95
CA GLY A 45 6.52 -0.97 -6.98
C GLY A 45 7.10 -2.36 -7.20
N THR A 46 6.27 -3.35 -7.04
CA THR A 46 6.65 -4.75 -7.29
C THR A 46 6.77 -5.05 -8.79
N TRP A 47 6.14 -4.26 -9.64
CA TRP A 47 6.17 -4.39 -11.09
C TRP A 47 6.99 -3.28 -11.74
N MET A 48 6.68 -2.02 -11.42
CA MET A 48 7.42 -0.86 -11.90
C MET A 48 8.59 -0.54 -10.97
N ASN A 49 9.71 -0.07 -11.53
CA ASN A 49 10.86 0.35 -10.72
C ASN A 49 10.56 1.64 -9.96
N VAL A 50 10.53 2.75 -10.67
CA VAL A 50 10.18 4.06 -10.12
C VAL A 50 9.02 4.62 -10.93
N VAL A 51 7.99 5.08 -10.23
CA VAL A 51 6.82 5.70 -10.87
C VAL A 51 6.62 7.08 -10.27
N GLU A 52 6.61 8.09 -11.12
CA GLU A 52 6.36 9.47 -10.74
C GLU A 52 4.96 9.89 -11.15
N GLY A 53 4.15 10.27 -10.17
CA GLY A 53 2.81 10.77 -10.38
C GLY A 53 1.72 9.71 -10.28
N LEU A 54 0.57 10.16 -9.78
CA LEU A 54 -0.56 9.29 -9.46
C LEU A 54 -1.17 8.61 -10.68
N GLU A 55 -1.29 9.32 -11.81
CA GLU A 55 -1.88 8.75 -13.02
C GLU A 55 -1.02 7.60 -13.56
N LYS A 56 0.31 7.75 -13.56
CA LYS A 56 1.22 6.70 -13.98
C LYS A 56 1.25 5.55 -12.97
N LEU A 57 1.17 5.85 -11.68
CA LEU A 57 1.10 4.83 -10.63
C LEU A 57 -0.12 3.94 -10.83
N CYS A 58 -1.27 4.52 -11.07
CA CYS A 58 -2.49 3.78 -11.36
C CYS A 58 -2.37 2.98 -12.67
N ALA A 59 -1.99 3.63 -13.78
CA ALA A 59 -1.98 3.00 -15.09
C ALA A 59 -0.92 1.89 -15.22
N ASN A 60 0.27 2.09 -14.66
CA ASN A 60 1.43 1.22 -14.91
C ASN A 60 1.70 0.23 -13.79
N GLN A 61 1.40 0.57 -12.53
CA GLN A 61 1.60 -0.34 -11.39
C GLN A 61 0.30 -1.00 -10.97
N TRP A 62 -0.69 -0.24 -10.55
CA TRP A 62 -1.92 -0.81 -9.99
C TRP A 62 -2.68 -1.68 -10.99
N LYS A 63 -2.89 -1.18 -12.19
CA LYS A 63 -3.62 -1.92 -13.23
C LYS A 63 -2.84 -3.12 -13.78
N SER A 64 -1.53 -3.16 -13.58
CA SER A 64 -0.71 -4.32 -13.93
C SER A 64 -0.71 -5.39 -12.86
N VAL A 65 -0.92 -5.03 -11.59
CA VAL A 65 -0.79 -5.95 -10.45
C VAL A 65 -2.13 -6.36 -9.87
N TRP A 66 -3.00 -5.41 -9.53
CA TRP A 66 -4.23 -5.72 -8.80
C TRP A 66 -5.13 -6.77 -9.47
N PRO A 67 -5.29 -6.77 -10.81
CA PRO A 67 -6.10 -7.81 -11.47
C PRO A 67 -5.49 -9.21 -11.39
N THR A 68 -4.22 -9.33 -11.02
CA THR A 68 -3.49 -10.61 -11.01
C THR A 68 -3.40 -11.24 -9.62
N ILE A 69 -3.93 -10.58 -8.59
CA ILE A 69 -3.82 -11.02 -7.20
C ILE A 69 -5.18 -11.13 -6.53
N ASN A 70 -5.23 -11.91 -5.46
CA ASN A 70 -6.40 -12.06 -4.61
C ASN A 70 -6.00 -11.93 -3.14
N ASN A 71 -6.98 -11.72 -2.27
CA ASN A 71 -6.82 -11.75 -0.83
C ASN A 71 -5.74 -10.77 -0.32
N PHE A 72 -5.59 -9.64 -0.99
CA PHE A 72 -4.64 -8.61 -0.56
C PHE A 72 -5.05 -8.04 0.79
N LYS A 73 -4.10 -8.00 1.73
CA LYS A 73 -4.35 -7.34 3.00
C LYS A 73 -3.06 -6.83 3.64
N PHE A 74 -3.17 -5.73 4.36
CA PHE A 74 -2.13 -5.26 5.24
C PHE A 74 -2.27 -5.92 6.61
N LEU A 75 -1.17 -6.45 7.14
CA LEU A 75 -1.15 -7.00 8.49
C LEU A 75 -0.96 -5.85 9.47
N THR A 76 -2.05 -5.16 9.77
CA THR A 76 -2.01 -3.91 10.54
C THR A 76 -1.55 -4.11 11.99
N ASP A 77 -1.59 -5.31 12.52
CA ASP A 77 -0.97 -5.67 13.81
C ASP A 77 0.57 -5.64 13.76
N THR A 78 1.17 -5.67 12.57
CA THR A 78 2.62 -5.52 12.35
C THR A 78 3.05 -4.10 12.03
N LEU A 79 2.13 -3.15 12.03
CA LEU A 79 2.35 -1.78 11.57
C LEU A 79 3.21 -1.01 12.59
N TYR A 80 4.30 -0.43 12.09
CA TYR A 80 5.13 0.52 12.83
C TYR A 80 4.90 1.92 12.24
N ILE A 81 4.67 2.89 13.08
CA ILE A 81 4.38 4.26 12.67
C ILE A 81 5.37 5.21 13.34
N GLN A 82 5.97 6.06 12.55
CA GLN A 82 6.80 7.17 12.99
C GLN A 82 6.11 8.46 12.57
N ILE A 83 5.76 9.29 13.55
CA ILE A 83 5.03 10.53 13.29
C ILE A 83 5.94 11.71 13.63
N SER A 84 5.97 12.71 12.75
CA SER A 84 6.71 13.95 12.97
C SER A 84 6.15 14.74 14.19
N PRO A 85 6.97 15.58 14.84
CA PRO A 85 6.51 16.35 16.02
C PRO A 85 5.29 17.22 15.75
N ASP A 86 5.17 17.77 14.55
CA ASP A 86 4.01 18.57 14.12
C ASP A 86 2.78 17.73 13.73
N ARG A 87 2.93 16.40 13.70
CA ARG A 87 1.88 15.45 13.36
C ARG A 87 1.37 15.57 11.92
N LEU A 88 2.16 16.12 11.02
CA LEU A 88 1.77 16.33 9.61
C LEU A 88 2.45 15.37 8.63
N LEU A 89 3.41 14.59 9.10
CA LEU A 89 4.12 13.59 8.31
C LEU A 89 4.19 12.28 9.10
N ALA A 90 3.91 11.17 8.45
CA ALA A 90 4.02 9.85 9.05
C ALA A 90 4.74 8.89 8.10
N ASN A 91 5.66 8.12 8.65
CA ASN A 91 6.29 7.02 7.95
C ASN A 91 5.77 5.71 8.53
N SER A 92 5.19 4.88 7.69
CA SER A 92 4.55 3.63 8.10
C SER A 92 5.29 2.44 7.50
N ILE A 93 5.54 1.45 8.33
CA ILE A 93 6.26 0.23 7.95
C ILE A 93 5.32 -0.94 8.23
N VAL A 94 5.00 -1.74 7.22
CA VAL A 94 3.95 -2.75 7.33
C VAL A 94 4.29 -3.99 6.51
N ILE A 95 3.86 -5.15 6.99
CA ILE A 95 3.85 -6.40 6.23
C ILE A 95 2.51 -6.51 5.51
N TRP A 96 2.53 -7.00 4.28
CA TRP A 96 1.32 -7.28 3.52
C TRP A 96 1.33 -8.70 2.99
N ASP A 97 0.14 -9.19 2.68
CA ASP A 97 -0.08 -10.55 2.17
C ASP A 97 -1.01 -10.50 0.96
N SER A 98 -0.88 -11.47 0.10
CA SER A 98 -1.79 -11.69 -1.03
C SER A 98 -1.59 -13.08 -1.60
N THR A 99 -2.48 -13.46 -2.52
CA THR A 99 -2.37 -14.69 -3.30
C THR A 99 -2.11 -14.31 -4.75
N GLY A 100 -1.04 -14.84 -5.30
CA GLY A 100 -0.70 -14.68 -6.71
C GLY A 100 -1.12 -15.91 -7.53
N CYS A 101 -0.97 -15.81 -8.85
CA CYS A 101 -1.28 -16.87 -9.79
C CYS A 101 -0.09 -17.11 -10.72
N LYS A 102 0.35 -18.36 -10.80
CA LYS A 102 1.40 -18.78 -11.74
C LYS A 102 0.84 -18.91 -13.15
N LYS A 103 1.74 -18.95 -14.14
CA LYS A 103 1.36 -19.11 -15.55
C LYS A 103 0.50 -20.37 -15.78
N ASN A 104 0.77 -21.44 -15.03
CA ASN A 104 0.02 -22.70 -15.14
C ASN A 104 -1.34 -22.69 -14.39
N GLY A 105 -1.72 -21.56 -13.78
CA GLY A 105 -2.94 -21.41 -13.03
C GLY A 105 -2.87 -21.73 -11.55
N ASN A 106 -1.74 -22.28 -11.07
CA ASN A 106 -1.58 -22.57 -9.65
C ASN A 106 -1.40 -21.29 -8.83
N SER A 107 -2.03 -21.23 -7.67
CA SER A 107 -1.86 -20.13 -6.73
C SER A 107 -0.53 -20.25 -5.98
N PHE A 108 -0.03 -19.11 -5.51
CA PHE A 108 1.12 -19.07 -4.60
C PHE A 108 0.94 -17.94 -3.59
N LYS A 109 1.55 -18.11 -2.42
CA LYS A 109 1.58 -17.06 -1.42
C LYS A 109 2.46 -15.91 -1.92
N ARG A 110 1.85 -14.73 -2.06
CA ARG A 110 2.52 -13.55 -2.58
C ARG A 110 2.51 -12.48 -1.51
N ASN A 111 3.57 -12.46 -0.73
CA ASN A 111 3.68 -11.59 0.44
C ASN A 111 4.95 -10.73 0.37
N GLY A 112 4.93 -9.67 1.14
CA GLY A 112 6.03 -8.72 1.15
C GLY A 112 5.93 -7.71 2.26
N ARG A 113 6.64 -6.62 2.05
CA ARG A 113 6.77 -5.53 3.02
C ARG A 113 6.65 -4.20 2.29
N ALA A 114 6.20 -3.19 3.01
CA ALA A 114 6.04 -1.86 2.44
C ALA A 114 6.45 -0.78 3.43
N THR A 115 6.97 0.30 2.87
CA THR A 115 7.10 1.58 3.53
C THR A 115 6.16 2.56 2.84
N VAL A 116 5.34 3.24 3.62
CA VAL A 116 4.33 4.17 3.12
C VAL A 116 4.48 5.48 3.88
N THR A 117 4.75 6.55 3.16
CA THR A 117 4.87 7.89 3.73
C THR A 117 3.59 8.66 3.48
N LEU A 118 2.97 9.13 4.56
CA LEU A 118 1.71 9.85 4.57
C LEU A 118 1.94 11.30 4.99
N LYS A 119 1.15 12.19 4.43
CA LYS A 119 1.21 13.62 4.70
C LYS A 119 -0.21 14.18 4.83
N ARG A 120 -0.34 15.23 5.62
CA ARG A 120 -1.55 16.05 5.70
C ARG A 120 -1.16 17.50 5.97
N ASN A 121 -2.01 18.44 5.60
CA ASN A 121 -1.73 19.86 5.77
C ASN A 121 -2.15 20.38 7.14
N ASN A 122 -3.10 19.69 7.79
CA ASN A 122 -3.66 20.03 9.08
C ASN A 122 -3.95 18.75 9.86
N ILE A 123 -3.83 18.80 11.18
CA ILE A 123 -4.07 17.62 12.04
C ILE A 123 -5.50 17.07 11.96
N ASN A 124 -6.44 17.86 11.45
CA ASN A 124 -7.82 17.44 11.23
C ASN A 124 -8.07 16.91 9.82
N ASP A 125 -7.11 17.04 8.92
CA ASP A 125 -7.23 16.52 7.56
C ASP A 125 -7.01 15.02 7.50
N THR A 126 -7.53 14.39 6.45
CA THR A 126 -7.20 13.00 6.13
C THR A 126 -5.76 12.89 5.61
N TRP A 127 -5.14 11.77 5.90
CA TRP A 127 -3.82 11.45 5.39
C TRP A 127 -3.85 11.21 3.89
N LYS A 128 -2.81 11.67 3.20
CA LYS A 128 -2.56 11.37 1.78
C LYS A 128 -1.16 10.83 1.58
N CYS A 129 -1.04 9.82 0.75
CA CYS A 129 0.23 9.16 0.50
C CYS A 129 1.09 9.98 -0.48
N ILE A 130 2.36 10.16 -0.16
CA ILE A 130 3.36 10.84 -1.01
C ILE A 130 4.44 9.89 -1.51
N HIS A 131 4.58 8.72 -0.90
CA HIS A 131 5.55 7.72 -1.31
C HIS A 131 5.15 6.33 -0.85
N THR A 132 5.30 5.34 -1.72
CA THR A 132 5.23 3.92 -1.35
C THR A 132 6.45 3.18 -1.88
N HIS A 133 6.91 2.23 -1.10
CA HIS A 133 7.91 1.26 -1.52
C HIS A 133 7.40 -0.13 -1.15
N PHE A 134 6.97 -0.87 -2.14
CA PHE A 134 6.55 -2.27 -1.99
C PHE A 134 7.64 -3.20 -2.47
N SER A 135 7.97 -4.19 -1.67
CA SER A 135 8.89 -5.25 -2.08
C SER A 135 8.31 -6.61 -1.75
N LEU A 136 8.54 -7.56 -2.64
CA LEU A 136 8.22 -8.96 -2.39
C LEU A 136 9.23 -9.58 -1.44
N ASN A 137 8.80 -10.53 -0.63
CA ASN A 137 9.72 -11.32 0.18
C ASN A 137 10.64 -12.14 -0.74
N ARG A 138 11.78 -12.52 -0.19
CA ARG A 138 12.80 -13.27 -0.92
C ARG A 138 12.21 -14.56 -1.49
N GLY A 139 12.46 -14.82 -2.77
CA GLY A 139 12.03 -16.05 -3.44
C GLY A 139 10.61 -16.01 -3.99
N ILE A 140 9.85 -14.93 -3.74
CA ILE A 140 8.51 -14.79 -4.30
C ILE A 140 8.63 -14.41 -5.78
N PRO A 141 7.90 -15.09 -6.69
CA PRO A 141 7.88 -14.73 -8.10
C PRO A 141 7.41 -13.28 -8.30
N GLN A 142 8.16 -12.52 -9.08
CA GLN A 142 7.80 -11.12 -9.36
C GLN A 142 6.49 -11.02 -10.11
N LYS A 143 6.27 -11.91 -11.08
CA LYS A 143 5.09 -11.86 -11.94
C LYS A 143 3.97 -12.73 -11.36
N SER A 144 2.78 -12.14 -11.31
CA SER A 144 1.53 -12.84 -11.11
C SER A 144 0.68 -12.70 -12.35
N TYR A 145 -0.05 -13.75 -12.73
CA TYR A 145 -0.86 -13.80 -13.94
C TYR A 145 -2.32 -13.63 -13.60
N SER A 146 -3.09 -13.09 -14.52
CA SER A 146 -4.54 -13.01 -14.35
C SER A 146 -5.11 -14.42 -14.33
N SER A 147 -5.92 -14.72 -13.31
CA SER A 147 -6.74 -15.93 -13.31
C SER A 147 -7.93 -15.70 -14.24
N ILE A 148 -8.08 -16.56 -15.21
CA ILE A 148 -9.22 -16.52 -16.12
C ILE A 148 -10.39 -17.25 -15.48
#